data_4288e0493961ad4e89eacb1b4bd52b1d
#
_entry.id   4288e0493961ad4e89eacb1b4bd52b1d
#
_cell.length_a   1.000
_cell.length_b   1.000
_cell.length_c   1.000
_cell.angle_alpha   90.00
_cell.angle_beta   90.00
_cell.angle_gamma   90.00
#
_symmetry.space_group_name_H-M   'P 1'
#
loop_
_entity.id
_entity.type
_entity.pdbx_description
1 polymer ?
#
loop_
_entity_poly.entity_id
_entity_poly.type
_entity_poly.pdbx_seq_one_letter_code
_entity_poly.pdbx_strand_id
1 'polypeptide(L)'
;MLKTMSAIALSLVPVFSQAVDIEMISPGVWTALQPDSRKFNDCNSLIVAAADFVIVVDAQENADDVEQIIQFARAEIGKPIRYLINTHWHSDHTQGNTGYRAAYGDSLIIIGHETHTDDIENRAATYVADRVERLKQQLPAAREQLETGIKRDGSKFTPEELAVQTTRVRDAEAWVAANDGFKFTLPSLTINDVYSVKAGDASFDIYPMRGHTRGDLVIHFPRMQLMATGDLVDAMPYTGHGFPGEWLGSLKTIIEFEASTYLPGHGTTLTDDVLIDNLSLYFTSLTSQVRSMLDAGKTADEIKADIDLSQSRALLAGDDETAQRFFDGAQEEAIDQAINELDGND
;
A
#
# COMPACT_ATOMS: atom_id res chain seq x y z
N MET A 1 43.13 -10.55 -46.75
CA MET A 1 43.05 -10.08 -45.34
C MET A 1 41.56 -9.81 -45.03
N LEU A 2 40.83 -10.81 -44.55
CA LEU A 2 39.45 -10.65 -44.11
C LEU A 2 39.48 -10.14 -42.67
N LYS A 3 38.86 -8.97 -42.44
CA LYS A 3 38.59 -8.48 -41.08
C LYS A 3 37.27 -9.11 -40.60
N THR A 4 37.38 -10.00 -39.64
CA THR A 4 36.25 -10.55 -38.89
C THR A 4 35.69 -9.44 -37.98
N MET A 5 34.48 -8.96 -38.29
CA MET A 5 33.68 -8.15 -37.36
C MET A 5 33.08 -9.10 -36.31
N SER A 6 33.56 -9.00 -35.07
CA SER A 6 32.91 -9.61 -33.92
C SER A 6 31.61 -8.88 -33.66
N ALA A 7 30.52 -9.55 -33.88
CA ALA A 7 29.19 -9.12 -33.40
C ALA A 7 29.17 -9.29 -31.87
N ILE A 8 29.16 -8.20 -31.14
CA ILE A 8 28.85 -8.18 -29.71
C ILE A 8 27.34 -8.48 -29.62
N ALA A 9 27.00 -9.72 -29.28
CA ALA A 9 25.65 -10.08 -28.89
C ALA A 9 25.33 -9.34 -27.57
N LEU A 10 24.52 -8.30 -27.67
CA LEU A 10 23.88 -7.72 -26.50
C LEU A 10 22.94 -8.80 -25.95
N SER A 11 23.35 -9.50 -24.90
CA SER A 11 22.47 -10.35 -24.14
C SER A 11 21.46 -9.43 -23.44
N LEU A 12 20.24 -9.38 -23.96
CA LEU A 12 19.08 -8.88 -23.24
C LEU A 12 18.91 -9.80 -22.03
N VAL A 13 19.47 -9.42 -20.90
CA VAL A 13 19.03 -9.97 -19.61
C VAL A 13 17.63 -9.45 -19.45
N PRO A 14 16.61 -10.34 -19.37
CA PRO A 14 15.26 -9.88 -19.05
C PRO A 14 15.34 -9.24 -17.67
N VAL A 15 15.07 -7.94 -17.59
CA VAL A 15 14.78 -7.28 -16.31
C VAL A 15 13.42 -7.81 -15.92
N PHE A 16 13.39 -8.96 -15.25
CA PHE A 16 12.19 -9.40 -14.56
C PHE A 16 11.82 -8.25 -13.60
N SER A 17 10.60 -7.77 -13.68
CA SER A 17 10.00 -7.03 -12.58
C SER A 17 10.32 -7.82 -11.31
N GLN A 18 11.01 -7.19 -10.35
CA GLN A 18 11.32 -7.90 -9.12
C GLN A 18 9.99 -8.30 -8.50
N ALA A 19 9.74 -9.62 -8.40
CA ALA A 19 8.59 -10.16 -7.73
C ALA A 19 8.62 -9.82 -6.24
N VAL A 20 7.50 -9.98 -5.55
CA VAL A 20 7.49 -9.86 -4.08
C VAL A 20 8.45 -10.85 -3.44
N ASP A 21 9.06 -10.42 -2.37
CA ASP A 21 9.93 -11.29 -1.56
C ASP A 21 9.08 -11.99 -0.50
N ILE A 22 8.94 -13.34 -0.65
CA ILE A 22 8.15 -14.15 0.30
C ILE A 22 9.11 -14.76 1.32
N GLU A 23 9.11 -14.20 2.53
CA GLU A 23 9.96 -14.62 3.63
C GLU A 23 9.18 -15.21 4.79
N MET A 24 9.72 -16.31 5.36
CA MET A 24 9.16 -16.89 6.59
C MET A 24 9.62 -16.07 7.80
N ILE A 25 8.69 -15.46 8.52
CA ILE A 25 8.98 -14.68 9.75
C ILE A 25 8.79 -15.51 11.02
N SER A 26 7.97 -16.56 10.97
CA SER A 26 7.83 -17.56 12.04
C SER A 26 7.22 -18.85 11.47
N PRO A 27 7.24 -19.98 12.19
CA PRO A 27 6.68 -21.23 11.69
C PRO A 27 5.22 -21.09 11.25
N GLY A 28 4.97 -21.28 9.94
CA GLY A 28 3.62 -21.17 9.36
C GLY A 28 3.17 -19.73 9.06
N VAL A 29 4.07 -18.75 9.14
CA VAL A 29 3.80 -17.34 8.85
C VAL A 29 4.84 -16.77 7.90
N TRP A 30 4.39 -16.17 6.83
CA TRP A 30 5.23 -15.50 5.83
C TRP A 30 4.73 -14.10 5.55
N THR A 31 5.62 -13.25 5.11
CA THR A 31 5.32 -11.95 4.54
C THR A 31 5.70 -11.96 3.07
N ALA A 32 4.88 -11.34 2.24
CA ALA A 32 5.21 -11.02 0.85
C ALA A 32 5.46 -9.51 0.79
N LEU A 33 6.74 -9.13 0.83
CA LEU A 33 7.17 -7.73 0.88
C LEU A 33 7.45 -7.20 -0.52
N GLN A 34 7.10 -5.95 -0.74
CA GLN A 34 7.44 -5.26 -1.96
C GLN A 34 8.94 -4.96 -2.04
N PRO A 35 9.57 -5.10 -3.23
CA PRO A 35 10.96 -4.66 -3.42
C PRO A 35 11.10 -3.15 -3.24
N ASP A 36 12.30 -2.67 -2.88
CA ASP A 36 12.58 -1.24 -2.63
C ASP A 36 12.08 -0.30 -3.73
N SER A 37 12.06 -0.76 -4.98
CA SER A 37 11.57 0.04 -6.11
C SER A 37 10.06 0.27 -6.11
N ARG A 38 9.28 -0.51 -5.34
CA ARG A 38 7.83 -0.47 -5.26
C ARG A 38 7.27 -0.33 -3.84
N LYS A 39 8.13 -0.25 -2.82
CA LYS A 39 7.76 -0.29 -1.40
C LYS A 39 6.71 0.74 -0.94
N PHE A 40 6.45 1.78 -1.75
CA PHE A 40 5.44 2.80 -1.49
C PHE A 40 4.33 2.83 -2.57
N ASN A 41 4.31 1.84 -3.48
CA ASN A 41 3.39 1.86 -4.62
C ASN A 41 2.45 0.66 -4.65
N ASP A 42 2.79 -0.41 -3.97
CA ASP A 42 1.97 -1.61 -3.84
C ASP A 42 2.13 -2.13 -2.40
N CYS A 43 1.12 -2.79 -1.88
CA CYS A 43 1.09 -3.20 -0.48
C CYS A 43 1.88 -4.49 -0.21
N ASN A 44 2.19 -4.73 1.06
CA ASN A 44 2.63 -6.00 1.57
C ASN A 44 1.45 -6.96 1.76
N SER A 45 1.71 -8.27 1.76
CA SER A 45 0.71 -9.26 2.18
C SER A 45 1.23 -10.15 3.30
N LEU A 46 0.36 -10.45 4.28
CA LEU A 46 0.62 -11.49 5.29
C LEU A 46 0.03 -12.81 4.83
N ILE A 47 0.79 -13.90 4.98
CA ILE A 47 0.37 -15.27 4.63
C ILE A 47 0.47 -16.13 5.88
N VAL A 48 -0.64 -16.69 6.36
CA VAL A 48 -0.69 -17.51 7.56
C VAL A 48 -1.29 -18.87 7.25
N ALA A 49 -0.55 -19.95 7.56
CA ALA A 49 -1.02 -21.32 7.39
C ALA A 49 -1.80 -21.79 8.62
N ALA A 50 -3.10 -22.06 8.44
CA ALA A 50 -3.91 -22.82 9.38
C ALA A 50 -3.78 -24.36 9.14
N ALA A 51 -4.51 -25.17 9.89
CA ALA A 51 -4.45 -26.63 9.75
C ALA A 51 -4.81 -27.09 8.32
N ASP A 52 -5.90 -26.55 7.74
CA ASP A 52 -6.46 -27.04 6.48
C ASP A 52 -6.53 -25.96 5.38
N PHE A 53 -6.14 -24.72 5.65
CA PHE A 53 -6.23 -23.60 4.70
C PHE A 53 -5.16 -22.53 4.99
N VAL A 54 -5.07 -21.58 4.10
CA VAL A 54 -4.23 -20.37 4.22
C VAL A 54 -5.13 -19.14 4.38
N ILE A 55 -4.66 -18.18 5.18
CA ILE A 55 -5.20 -16.84 5.35
C ILE A 55 -4.21 -15.89 4.67
N VAL A 56 -4.73 -14.97 3.87
CA VAL A 56 -3.96 -13.86 3.28
C VAL A 56 -4.56 -12.55 3.76
N VAL A 57 -3.74 -11.60 4.17
CA VAL A 57 -4.15 -10.22 4.46
C VAL A 57 -3.54 -9.34 3.39
N ASP A 58 -4.39 -8.56 2.76
CA ASP A 58 -4.18 -7.70 1.60
C ASP A 58 -3.80 -8.41 0.29
N ALA A 59 -4.40 -7.92 -0.80
CA ALA A 59 -4.46 -8.63 -2.06
C ALA A 59 -3.37 -8.21 -3.05
N GLN A 60 -2.72 -7.07 -2.83
CA GLN A 60 -1.82 -6.39 -3.77
C GLN A 60 -2.51 -5.88 -5.06
N GLU A 61 -1.81 -5.04 -5.83
CA GLU A 61 -2.28 -4.51 -7.12
C GLU A 61 -1.75 -5.36 -8.27
N ASN A 62 -0.49 -5.80 -8.19
CA ASN A 62 0.19 -6.45 -9.29
C ASN A 62 -0.26 -7.89 -9.49
N ALA A 63 -0.76 -8.22 -10.68
CA ALA A 63 -1.27 -9.55 -10.99
C ALA A 63 -0.21 -10.67 -10.91
N ASP A 64 1.06 -10.38 -11.21
CA ASP A 64 2.14 -11.36 -11.13
C ASP A 64 2.47 -11.69 -9.67
N ASP A 65 2.41 -10.69 -8.78
CA ASP A 65 2.62 -10.87 -7.33
C ASP A 65 1.46 -11.68 -6.72
N VAL A 66 0.23 -11.38 -7.11
CA VAL A 66 -0.97 -12.17 -6.74
C VAL A 66 -0.81 -13.64 -7.14
N GLU A 67 -0.41 -13.89 -8.40
CA GLU A 67 -0.18 -15.26 -8.88
C GLU A 67 0.96 -15.95 -8.12
N GLN A 68 2.03 -15.23 -7.78
CA GLN A 68 3.15 -15.77 -6.99
C GLN A 68 2.67 -16.22 -5.61
N ILE A 69 1.86 -15.41 -4.90
CA ILE A 69 1.30 -15.78 -3.59
C ILE A 69 0.37 -16.99 -3.71
N ILE A 70 -0.47 -17.04 -4.74
CA ILE A 70 -1.36 -18.19 -5.01
C ILE A 70 -0.55 -19.46 -5.25
N GLN A 71 0.50 -19.39 -6.07
CA GLN A 71 1.36 -20.53 -6.36
C GLN A 71 2.16 -20.96 -5.11
N PHE A 72 2.64 -20.00 -4.32
CA PHE A 72 3.31 -20.29 -3.05
C PHE A 72 2.39 -21.07 -2.09
N ALA A 73 1.15 -20.63 -1.92
CA ALA A 73 0.17 -21.33 -1.09
C ALA A 73 -0.11 -22.77 -1.58
N ARG A 74 -0.17 -22.97 -2.90
CA ARG A 74 -0.42 -24.28 -3.52
C ARG A 74 0.77 -25.22 -3.47
N ALA A 75 1.96 -24.73 -3.80
CA ALA A 75 3.15 -25.55 -4.01
C ALA A 75 3.95 -25.75 -2.72
N GLU A 76 4.17 -24.67 -1.94
CA GLU A 76 5.04 -24.71 -0.77
C GLU A 76 4.27 -25.02 0.51
N ILE A 77 3.05 -24.43 0.69
CA ILE A 77 2.23 -24.72 1.87
C ILE A 77 1.34 -25.95 1.63
N GLY A 78 0.93 -26.20 0.38
CA GLY A 78 0.09 -27.34 0.00
C GLY A 78 -1.37 -27.21 0.46
N LYS A 79 -1.88 -25.98 0.65
CA LYS A 79 -3.24 -25.70 1.16
C LYS A 79 -3.92 -24.60 0.35
N PRO A 80 -5.26 -24.64 0.22
CA PRO A 80 -6.00 -23.59 -0.46
C PRO A 80 -6.06 -22.32 0.39
N ILE A 81 -6.03 -21.15 -0.24
CA ILE A 81 -6.38 -19.88 0.40
C ILE A 81 -7.90 -19.86 0.60
N ARG A 82 -8.34 -19.71 1.84
CA ARG A 82 -9.76 -19.68 2.24
C ARG A 82 -10.23 -18.30 2.65
N TYR A 83 -9.37 -17.53 3.30
CA TYR A 83 -9.66 -16.17 3.72
C TYR A 83 -8.67 -15.22 3.05
N LEU A 84 -9.22 -14.19 2.42
CA LEU A 84 -8.52 -12.99 1.99
C LEU A 84 -9.15 -11.83 2.75
N ILE A 85 -8.34 -11.03 3.43
CA ILE A 85 -8.84 -9.95 4.27
C ILE A 85 -8.25 -8.65 3.73
N ASN A 86 -9.08 -7.70 3.32
CA ASN A 86 -8.60 -6.39 2.92
C ASN A 86 -8.60 -5.47 4.13
N THR A 87 -7.45 -4.92 4.48
CA THR A 87 -7.31 -4.00 5.60
C THR A 87 -8.09 -2.72 5.36
N HIS A 88 -8.09 -2.22 4.13
CA HIS A 88 -8.89 -1.07 3.71
C HIS A 88 -9.19 -1.12 2.21
N TRP A 89 -9.85 -0.09 1.67
CA TRP A 89 -10.42 -0.10 0.33
C TRP A 89 -9.47 0.33 -0.80
N HIS A 90 -8.26 0.84 -0.53
CA HIS A 90 -7.36 1.31 -1.58
C HIS A 90 -7.03 0.22 -2.60
N SER A 91 -6.72 0.65 -3.83
CA SER A 91 -6.59 -0.27 -4.98
C SER A 91 -5.47 -1.28 -4.81
N ASP A 92 -4.35 -0.89 -4.24
CA ASP A 92 -3.20 -1.76 -3.99
C ASP A 92 -3.48 -2.84 -2.92
N HIS A 93 -4.49 -2.67 -2.05
CA HIS A 93 -4.95 -3.66 -1.08
C HIS A 93 -6.11 -4.52 -1.58
N THR A 94 -6.81 -4.10 -2.64
CA THR A 94 -8.07 -4.73 -3.06
C THR A 94 -8.11 -5.20 -4.52
N GLN A 95 -7.27 -4.67 -5.40
CA GLN A 95 -7.32 -4.95 -6.83
C GLN A 95 -7.03 -6.42 -7.12
N GLY A 96 -6.10 -7.03 -6.40
CA GLY A 96 -5.76 -8.45 -6.48
C GLY A 96 -6.88 -9.41 -6.09
N ASN A 97 -7.95 -8.95 -5.40
CA ASN A 97 -9.12 -9.77 -5.06
C ASN A 97 -9.64 -10.56 -6.26
N THR A 98 -9.56 -9.97 -7.45
CA THR A 98 -10.02 -10.58 -8.70
C THR A 98 -9.21 -11.82 -9.06
N GLY A 99 -7.89 -11.81 -8.89
CA GLY A 99 -7.01 -12.95 -9.12
C GLY A 99 -7.27 -14.08 -8.11
N TYR A 100 -7.40 -13.76 -6.84
CA TYR A 100 -7.72 -14.75 -5.80
C TYR A 100 -9.10 -15.38 -6.04
N ARG A 101 -10.11 -14.57 -6.39
CA ARG A 101 -11.46 -15.07 -6.73
C ARG A 101 -11.44 -15.97 -7.95
N ALA A 102 -10.68 -15.63 -8.98
CA ALA A 102 -10.52 -16.48 -10.16
C ALA A 102 -9.86 -17.83 -9.82
N ALA A 103 -8.91 -17.85 -8.87
CA ALA A 103 -8.17 -19.04 -8.48
C ALA A 103 -8.98 -20.01 -7.58
N TYR A 104 -9.85 -19.49 -6.71
CA TYR A 104 -10.52 -20.28 -5.65
C TYR A 104 -12.05 -20.23 -5.71
N GLY A 105 -12.65 -19.43 -6.58
CA GLY A 105 -14.10 -19.34 -6.75
C GLY A 105 -14.83 -19.00 -5.45
N ASP A 106 -16.01 -19.61 -5.26
CA ASP A 106 -16.86 -19.36 -4.09
C ASP A 106 -16.33 -19.95 -2.77
N SER A 107 -15.28 -20.79 -2.83
CA SER A 107 -14.63 -21.28 -1.61
C SER A 107 -13.81 -20.23 -0.89
N LEU A 108 -13.41 -19.15 -1.59
CA LEU A 108 -12.73 -18.00 -1.01
C LEU A 108 -13.72 -17.08 -0.32
N ILE A 109 -13.42 -16.70 0.91
CA ILE A 109 -14.14 -15.67 1.65
C ILE A 109 -13.27 -14.41 1.65
N ILE A 110 -13.73 -13.35 0.99
CA ILE A 110 -13.08 -12.04 1.02
C ILE A 110 -13.77 -11.21 2.08
N ILE A 111 -13.02 -10.80 3.09
CA ILE A 111 -13.53 -10.00 4.24
C ILE A 111 -13.08 -8.55 4.04
N GLY A 112 -14.00 -7.61 4.25
CA GLY A 112 -13.73 -6.18 4.27
C GLY A 112 -14.59 -5.47 5.31
N HIS A 113 -14.30 -4.19 5.55
CA HIS A 113 -15.18 -3.34 6.35
C HIS A 113 -16.50 -3.08 5.59
N GLU A 114 -17.60 -2.75 6.31
CA GLU A 114 -18.91 -2.50 5.68
C GLU A 114 -18.86 -1.36 4.65
N THR A 115 -17.96 -0.39 4.82
CA THR A 115 -17.77 0.73 3.87
C THR A 115 -17.02 0.35 2.61
N HIS A 116 -16.28 -0.78 2.60
CA HIS A 116 -15.37 -1.12 1.50
C HIS A 116 -16.10 -1.32 0.17
N THR A 117 -17.31 -1.88 0.19
CA THR A 117 -18.09 -2.07 -1.04
C THR A 117 -18.33 -0.72 -1.74
N ASP A 118 -18.84 0.25 -1.01
CA ASP A 118 -19.10 1.60 -1.54
C ASP A 118 -17.83 2.32 -1.95
N ASP A 119 -16.78 2.26 -1.11
CA ASP A 119 -15.51 2.93 -1.37
C ASP A 119 -14.76 2.32 -2.57
N ILE A 120 -14.79 0.98 -2.73
CA ILE A 120 -14.19 0.31 -3.88
C ILE A 120 -14.93 0.69 -5.17
N GLU A 121 -16.28 0.65 -5.17
CA GLU A 121 -17.08 0.95 -6.36
C GLU A 121 -16.99 2.42 -6.78
N ASN A 122 -16.95 3.35 -5.83
CA ASN A 122 -17.05 4.78 -6.10
C ASN A 122 -15.70 5.53 -6.06
N ARG A 123 -14.70 5.02 -5.33
CA ARG A 123 -13.39 5.66 -5.17
C ARG A 123 -12.27 4.88 -5.84
N ALA A 124 -12.02 3.61 -5.44
CA ALA A 124 -10.95 2.82 -6.04
C ALA A 124 -11.15 2.63 -7.55
N ALA A 125 -12.36 2.29 -7.98
CA ALA A 125 -12.68 2.11 -9.40
C ALA A 125 -12.51 3.42 -10.19
N THR A 126 -12.90 4.55 -9.63
CA THR A 126 -12.70 5.87 -10.23
C THR A 126 -11.22 6.21 -10.33
N TYR A 127 -10.45 6.01 -9.24
CA TYR A 127 -9.00 6.24 -9.24
C TYR A 127 -8.28 5.43 -10.32
N VAL A 128 -8.60 4.13 -10.44
CA VAL A 128 -8.00 3.26 -11.47
C VAL A 128 -8.38 3.72 -12.88
N ALA A 129 -9.65 4.05 -13.12
CA ALA A 129 -10.12 4.55 -14.42
C ALA A 129 -9.44 5.88 -14.80
N ASP A 130 -9.35 6.83 -13.88
CA ASP A 130 -8.69 8.12 -14.09
C ASP A 130 -7.18 7.96 -14.34
N ARG A 131 -6.53 7.03 -13.62
CA ARG A 131 -5.12 6.71 -13.84
C ARG A 131 -4.90 6.11 -15.24
N VAL A 132 -5.77 5.21 -15.69
CA VAL A 132 -5.75 4.67 -17.06
C VAL A 132 -5.82 5.80 -18.09
N GLU A 133 -6.82 6.67 -17.98
CA GLU A 133 -7.01 7.77 -18.94
C GLU A 133 -5.84 8.76 -18.92
N ARG A 134 -5.31 9.10 -17.74
CA ARG A 134 -4.13 9.96 -17.60
C ARG A 134 -2.90 9.33 -18.26
N LEU A 135 -2.64 8.04 -18.04
CA LEU A 135 -1.51 7.34 -18.66
C LEU A 135 -1.68 7.23 -20.18
N LYS A 136 -2.88 6.94 -20.69
CA LYS A 136 -3.16 6.95 -22.14
C LYS A 136 -2.83 8.30 -22.79
N GLN A 137 -3.07 9.41 -22.08
CA GLN A 137 -2.73 10.75 -22.56
C GLN A 137 -1.23 11.06 -22.50
N GLN A 138 -0.50 10.52 -21.51
CA GLN A 138 0.91 10.79 -21.31
C GLN A 138 1.85 9.89 -22.14
N LEU A 139 1.47 8.64 -22.38
CA LEU A 139 2.28 7.64 -23.07
C LEU A 139 2.76 8.05 -24.47
N PRO A 140 1.95 8.70 -25.35
CA PRO A 140 2.42 9.12 -26.65
C PRO A 140 3.65 10.05 -26.59
N ALA A 141 3.61 11.07 -25.71
CA ALA A 141 4.74 11.98 -25.52
C ALA A 141 5.96 11.29 -24.91
N ALA A 142 5.74 10.34 -23.98
CA ALA A 142 6.81 9.57 -23.37
C ALA A 142 7.51 8.63 -24.39
N ARG A 143 6.75 8.03 -25.32
CA ARG A 143 7.31 7.24 -26.44
C ARG A 143 8.13 8.10 -27.39
N GLU A 144 7.63 9.28 -27.77
CA GLU A 144 8.36 10.22 -28.61
C GLU A 144 9.69 10.63 -27.98
N GLN A 145 9.73 10.87 -26.67
CA GLN A 145 10.98 11.14 -25.96
C GLN A 145 11.97 9.97 -26.02
N LEU A 146 11.48 8.73 -25.93
CA LEU A 146 12.34 7.54 -26.08
C LEU A 146 12.86 7.40 -27.52
N GLU A 147 12.02 7.61 -28.53
CA GLU A 147 12.40 7.51 -29.95
C GLU A 147 13.41 8.58 -30.34
N THR A 148 13.27 9.81 -29.85
CA THR A 148 14.15 10.94 -30.15
C THR A 148 15.40 11.01 -29.27
N GLY A 149 15.36 10.37 -28.09
CA GLY A 149 16.39 10.49 -27.06
C GLY A 149 16.41 11.87 -26.39
N ILE A 150 15.35 12.68 -26.56
CA ILE A 150 15.25 14.06 -26.05
C ILE A 150 14.18 14.14 -24.96
N LYS A 151 14.54 14.72 -23.82
CA LYS A 151 13.64 14.97 -22.70
C LYS A 151 12.68 16.14 -23.00
N ARG A 152 11.65 16.29 -22.17
CA ARG A 152 10.66 17.37 -22.29
C ARG A 152 11.27 18.78 -22.23
N ASP A 153 12.40 18.95 -21.53
CA ASP A 153 13.15 20.22 -21.44
C ASP A 153 14.11 20.48 -22.60
N GLY A 154 14.14 19.58 -23.60
CA GLY A 154 15.02 19.65 -24.77
C GLY A 154 16.44 19.08 -24.56
N SER A 155 16.80 18.65 -23.37
CA SER A 155 18.07 17.97 -23.10
C SER A 155 18.03 16.51 -23.58
N LYS A 156 19.22 15.90 -23.75
CA LYS A 156 19.32 14.48 -24.11
C LYS A 156 19.32 13.61 -22.85
N PHE A 157 18.73 12.44 -22.94
CA PHE A 157 18.88 11.42 -21.92
C PHE A 157 20.35 10.93 -21.84
N THR A 158 20.84 10.70 -20.62
CA THR A 158 21.99 9.80 -20.44
C THR A 158 21.58 8.36 -20.70
N PRO A 159 22.52 7.42 -20.92
CA PRO A 159 22.17 6.00 -21.07
C PRO A 159 21.37 5.44 -19.88
N GLU A 160 21.72 5.83 -18.67
CA GLU A 160 21.06 5.42 -17.44
C GLU A 160 19.63 5.97 -17.36
N GLU A 161 19.45 7.26 -17.62
CA GLU A 161 18.14 7.91 -17.66
C GLU A 161 17.23 7.29 -18.75
N LEU A 162 17.82 6.98 -19.93
CA LEU A 162 17.09 6.33 -21.02
C LEU A 162 16.60 4.94 -20.61
N ALA A 163 17.44 4.16 -19.92
CA ALA A 163 17.05 2.84 -19.41
C ALA A 163 15.90 2.93 -18.40
N VAL A 164 15.98 3.88 -17.45
CA VAL A 164 14.91 4.14 -16.48
C VAL A 164 13.61 4.55 -17.19
N GLN A 165 13.69 5.49 -18.14
CA GLN A 165 12.51 5.95 -18.89
C GLN A 165 11.89 4.83 -19.73
N THR A 166 12.71 3.96 -20.34
CA THR A 166 12.24 2.79 -21.09
C THR A 166 11.45 1.86 -20.20
N THR A 167 11.97 1.56 -19.01
CA THR A 167 11.27 0.73 -18.02
C THR A 167 9.94 1.38 -17.60
N ARG A 168 9.93 2.67 -17.26
CA ARG A 168 8.72 3.39 -16.88
C ARG A 168 7.63 3.36 -17.96
N VAL A 169 7.99 3.56 -19.21
CA VAL A 169 7.04 3.53 -20.32
C VAL A 169 6.47 2.12 -20.49
N ARG A 170 7.32 1.10 -20.49
CA ARG A 170 6.88 -0.31 -20.58
C ARG A 170 5.92 -0.67 -19.44
N ASP A 171 6.26 -0.31 -18.21
CA ASP A 171 5.47 -0.65 -17.03
C ASP A 171 4.12 0.10 -17.05
N ALA A 172 4.11 1.37 -17.48
CA ALA A 172 2.89 2.13 -17.65
C ALA A 172 1.99 1.55 -18.75
N GLU A 173 2.56 1.06 -19.87
CA GLU A 173 1.81 0.38 -20.94
C GLU A 173 1.20 -0.93 -20.45
N ALA A 174 1.97 -1.74 -19.72
CA ALA A 174 1.50 -2.99 -19.14
C ALA A 174 0.37 -2.72 -18.12
N TRP A 175 0.55 -1.71 -17.27
CA TRP A 175 -0.46 -1.32 -16.29
C TRP A 175 -1.76 -0.85 -16.96
N VAL A 176 -1.68 -0.02 -18.01
CA VAL A 176 -2.87 0.40 -18.78
C VAL A 176 -3.55 -0.80 -19.42
N ALA A 177 -2.79 -1.73 -20.01
CA ALA A 177 -3.35 -2.92 -20.66
C ALA A 177 -4.08 -3.83 -19.66
N ALA A 178 -3.58 -3.95 -18.43
CA ALA A 178 -4.19 -4.74 -17.37
C ALA A 178 -5.44 -4.08 -16.76
N ASN A 179 -5.50 -2.73 -16.77
CA ASN A 179 -6.49 -1.98 -16.01
C ASN A 179 -7.54 -1.25 -16.84
N ASP A 180 -7.44 -1.26 -18.18
CA ASP A 180 -8.43 -0.64 -19.06
C ASP A 180 -9.77 -1.42 -19.00
N GLY A 181 -10.75 -0.80 -18.33
CA GLY A 181 -12.04 -1.44 -18.04
C GLY A 181 -12.01 -2.46 -16.90
N PHE A 182 -10.99 -2.41 -16.04
CA PHE A 182 -10.88 -3.29 -14.86
C PHE A 182 -12.12 -3.18 -13.97
N LYS A 183 -12.52 -4.32 -13.39
CA LYS A 183 -13.61 -4.40 -12.44
C LYS A 183 -13.15 -5.09 -11.18
N PHE A 184 -13.32 -4.43 -10.07
CA PHE A 184 -13.00 -4.97 -8.77
C PHE A 184 -13.89 -6.13 -8.38
N THR A 185 -13.31 -7.11 -7.70
CA THR A 185 -14.05 -8.13 -6.96
C THR A 185 -14.24 -7.63 -5.53
N LEU A 186 -15.51 -7.46 -5.14
CA LEU A 186 -15.87 -6.92 -3.83
C LEU A 186 -15.74 -7.96 -2.71
N PRO A 187 -15.62 -7.53 -1.44
CA PRO A 187 -15.73 -8.41 -0.29
C PRO A 187 -17.03 -9.22 -0.34
N SER A 188 -16.94 -10.51 -0.01
CA SER A 188 -18.11 -11.41 0.10
C SER A 188 -18.68 -11.47 1.52
N LEU A 189 -17.93 -10.97 2.48
CA LEU A 189 -18.32 -10.77 3.88
C LEU A 189 -17.85 -9.40 4.34
N THR A 190 -18.76 -8.56 4.80
CA THR A 190 -18.42 -7.26 5.38
C THR A 190 -18.71 -7.24 6.87
N ILE A 191 -17.89 -6.53 7.63
CA ILE A 191 -17.98 -6.41 9.08
C ILE A 191 -17.88 -4.95 9.52
N ASN A 192 -18.48 -4.62 10.66
CA ASN A 192 -18.37 -3.31 11.33
C ASN A 192 -18.14 -3.45 12.85
N ASP A 193 -18.12 -4.69 13.35
CA ASP A 193 -17.78 -5.05 14.72
C ASP A 193 -16.64 -6.06 14.73
N VAL A 194 -16.06 -6.31 15.91
CA VAL A 194 -15.00 -7.32 16.07
C VAL A 194 -15.47 -8.68 15.56
N TYR A 195 -14.70 -9.24 14.64
CA TYR A 195 -15.00 -10.52 14.02
C TYR A 195 -13.90 -11.54 14.29
N SER A 196 -14.25 -12.68 14.88
CA SER A 196 -13.31 -13.73 15.29
C SER A 196 -13.43 -14.98 14.43
N VAL A 197 -12.29 -15.51 13.99
CA VAL A 197 -12.20 -16.80 13.30
C VAL A 197 -11.39 -17.79 14.13
N LYS A 198 -11.98 -18.95 14.42
CA LYS A 198 -11.29 -20.03 15.16
C LYS A 198 -10.59 -20.98 14.16
N ALA A 199 -9.28 -21.00 14.20
CA ALA A 199 -8.41 -21.75 13.28
C ALA A 199 -7.20 -22.38 14.01
N GLY A 200 -7.40 -22.89 15.22
CA GLY A 200 -6.31 -23.42 16.06
C GLY A 200 -5.30 -22.32 16.43
N ASP A 201 -4.02 -22.55 16.15
CA ASP A 201 -2.97 -21.56 16.43
C ASP A 201 -3.05 -20.35 15.50
N ALA A 202 -3.62 -20.51 14.30
CA ALA A 202 -3.89 -19.45 13.35
C ALA A 202 -5.27 -18.76 13.58
N SER A 203 -5.86 -18.89 14.77
CA SER A 203 -7.07 -18.11 15.12
C SER A 203 -6.75 -16.64 15.15
N PHE A 204 -7.66 -15.83 14.62
CA PHE A 204 -7.47 -14.39 14.53
C PHE A 204 -8.75 -13.62 14.86
N ASP A 205 -8.55 -12.40 15.28
CA ASP A 205 -9.59 -11.42 15.51
C ASP A 205 -9.37 -10.22 14.59
N ILE A 206 -10.44 -9.71 13.97
CA ILE A 206 -10.41 -8.53 13.12
C ILE A 206 -11.07 -7.37 13.86
N TYR A 207 -10.38 -6.26 13.97
CA TYR A 207 -10.84 -5.07 14.68
C TYR A 207 -11.07 -3.95 13.67
N PRO A 208 -12.34 -3.51 13.46
CA PRO A 208 -12.61 -2.27 12.75
C PRO A 208 -12.00 -1.08 13.49
N MET A 209 -11.33 -0.24 12.74
CA MET A 209 -10.71 1.00 13.22
C MET A 209 -10.96 2.13 12.22
N ARG A 210 -10.57 3.34 12.57
CA ARG A 210 -10.66 4.50 11.69
C ARG A 210 -9.40 5.33 11.82
N GLY A 211 -8.85 5.78 10.70
CA GLY A 211 -7.63 6.57 10.71
C GLY A 211 -7.11 6.83 9.33
N HIS A 212 -6.56 5.85 8.66
CA HIS A 212 -6.11 5.95 7.28
C HIS A 212 -7.28 6.08 6.30
N THR A 213 -8.36 5.36 6.59
CA THR A 213 -9.65 5.49 5.92
C THR A 213 -10.80 5.51 6.95
N ARG A 214 -12.04 5.63 6.46
CA ARG A 214 -13.23 5.53 7.34
C ARG A 214 -13.56 4.11 7.78
N GLY A 215 -12.81 3.09 7.32
CA GLY A 215 -13.09 1.70 7.58
C GLY A 215 -11.84 0.84 7.45
N ASP A 216 -10.86 1.05 8.33
CA ASP A 216 -9.67 0.23 8.40
C ASP A 216 -9.93 -1.03 9.23
N LEU A 217 -9.27 -2.14 8.88
CA LEU A 217 -9.30 -3.39 9.62
C LEU A 217 -7.89 -3.73 10.07
N VAL A 218 -7.73 -4.02 11.36
CA VAL A 218 -6.50 -4.58 11.93
C VAL A 218 -6.74 -6.05 12.25
N ILE A 219 -5.85 -6.91 11.80
CA ILE A 219 -5.95 -8.36 11.98
C ILE A 219 -4.95 -8.80 13.02
N HIS A 220 -5.43 -9.27 14.16
CA HIS A 220 -4.63 -9.74 15.28
C HIS A 220 -4.65 -11.25 15.38
N PHE A 221 -3.47 -11.86 15.45
CA PHE A 221 -3.22 -13.28 15.72
C PHE A 221 -2.64 -13.43 17.13
N PRO A 222 -3.48 -13.54 18.20
CA PRO A 222 -3.02 -13.43 19.58
C PRO A 222 -2.00 -14.51 19.98
N ARG A 223 -2.18 -15.74 19.47
CA ARG A 223 -1.27 -16.85 19.76
C ARG A 223 0.10 -16.73 19.12
N MET A 224 0.18 -15.92 18.05
CA MET A 224 1.40 -15.66 17.31
C MET A 224 2.05 -14.33 17.72
N GLN A 225 1.38 -13.53 18.56
CA GLN A 225 1.75 -12.16 18.91
C GLN A 225 2.03 -11.31 17.66
N LEU A 226 1.17 -11.47 16.65
CA LEU A 226 1.33 -10.90 15.31
C LEU A 226 0.12 -10.05 14.95
N MET A 227 0.35 -8.89 14.34
CA MET A 227 -0.69 -8.05 13.77
C MET A 227 -0.38 -7.70 12.32
N ALA A 228 -1.40 -7.71 11.45
CA ALA A 228 -1.38 -7.00 10.18
C ALA A 228 -2.20 -5.71 10.36
N THR A 229 -1.58 -4.58 10.12
CA THR A 229 -2.13 -3.27 10.47
C THR A 229 -2.60 -2.47 9.26
N GLY A 230 -2.28 -2.95 8.04
CA GLY A 230 -2.48 -2.13 6.85
C GLY A 230 -1.79 -0.78 7.01
N ASP A 231 -2.34 0.24 6.38
CA ASP A 231 -1.78 1.58 6.33
C ASP A 231 -2.06 2.42 7.58
N LEU A 232 -2.74 1.85 8.59
CA LEU A 232 -2.75 2.47 9.92
C LEU A 232 -1.34 2.55 10.52
N VAL A 233 -0.47 1.58 10.17
CA VAL A 233 0.96 1.65 10.46
C VAL A 233 1.69 1.59 9.13
N ASP A 234 2.07 2.74 8.61
CA ASP A 234 2.78 2.89 7.34
C ASP A 234 4.01 3.76 7.54
N ALA A 235 5.12 3.38 6.91
CA ALA A 235 6.36 4.16 6.92
C ALA A 235 6.15 5.57 6.35
N MET A 236 5.23 5.74 5.40
CA MET A 236 4.85 7.02 4.80
C MET A 236 3.33 7.21 4.86
N PRO A 237 2.80 7.77 5.95
CA PRO A 237 1.36 7.87 6.16
C PRO A 237 0.70 8.79 5.12
N TYR A 238 -0.11 8.21 4.24
CA TYR A 238 -0.95 8.94 3.30
C TYR A 238 -2.27 9.33 3.98
N THR A 239 -2.55 10.60 4.07
CA THR A 239 -3.69 11.14 4.82
C THR A 239 -4.85 11.62 3.94
N GLY A 240 -4.75 11.53 2.62
CA GLY A 240 -5.75 12.10 1.70
C GLY A 240 -7.19 11.56 1.85
N HIS A 241 -7.36 10.42 2.48
CA HIS A 241 -8.68 9.87 2.83
C HIS A 241 -8.80 9.63 4.34
N GLY A 242 -7.87 10.17 5.13
CA GLY A 242 -7.68 9.86 6.54
C GLY A 242 -8.32 10.86 7.49
N PHE A 243 -8.29 10.47 8.76
CA PHE A 243 -8.83 11.18 9.90
C PHE A 243 -7.72 11.29 10.96
N PRO A 244 -6.84 12.30 10.87
CA PRO A 244 -5.62 12.38 11.69
C PRO A 244 -5.84 12.26 13.20
N GLY A 245 -6.93 12.80 13.74
CA GLY A 245 -7.26 12.70 15.16
C GLY A 245 -7.75 11.31 15.56
N GLU A 246 -8.62 10.68 14.75
CA GLU A 246 -9.10 9.31 14.98
C GLU A 246 -7.97 8.29 14.76
N TRP A 247 -7.07 8.56 13.81
CA TRP A 247 -5.88 7.72 13.57
C TRP A 247 -5.01 7.60 14.82
N LEU A 248 -4.80 8.72 15.53
CA LEU A 248 -4.07 8.69 16.80
C LEU A 248 -4.74 7.77 17.85
N GLY A 249 -6.07 7.70 17.87
CA GLY A 249 -6.83 6.75 18.70
C GLY A 249 -6.59 5.30 18.32
N SER A 250 -6.59 5.01 17.03
CA SER A 250 -6.33 3.67 16.49
C SER A 250 -4.90 3.20 16.78
N LEU A 251 -3.88 4.07 16.61
CA LEU A 251 -2.48 3.73 16.96
C LEU A 251 -2.33 3.37 18.44
N LYS A 252 -2.98 4.11 19.35
CA LYS A 252 -2.97 3.80 20.79
C LYS A 252 -3.58 2.43 21.07
N THR A 253 -4.69 2.10 20.40
CA THR A 253 -5.34 0.80 20.53
C THR A 253 -4.45 -0.33 20.01
N ILE A 254 -3.74 -0.12 18.90
CA ILE A 254 -2.80 -1.10 18.32
C ILE A 254 -1.71 -1.47 19.34
N ILE A 255 -1.12 -0.51 20.04
CA ILE A 255 -0.09 -0.76 21.07
C ILE A 255 -0.66 -1.57 22.26
N GLU A 256 -1.93 -1.35 22.65
CA GLU A 256 -2.56 -2.06 23.77
C GLU A 256 -2.71 -3.57 23.57
N PHE A 257 -2.61 -4.07 22.31
CA PHE A 257 -2.63 -5.52 22.03
C PHE A 257 -1.32 -6.23 22.37
N GLU A 258 -0.25 -5.50 22.68
CA GLU A 258 1.06 -6.07 23.07
C GLU A 258 1.58 -7.11 22.05
N ALA A 259 1.38 -6.89 20.75
CA ALA A 259 1.95 -7.73 19.71
C ALA A 259 3.47 -7.54 19.67
N SER A 260 4.20 -8.57 19.28
CA SER A 260 5.66 -8.52 19.15
C SER A 260 6.12 -8.39 17.69
N THR A 261 5.18 -8.50 16.75
CA THR A 261 5.46 -8.41 15.33
C THR A 261 4.29 -7.71 14.64
N TYR A 262 4.60 -6.71 13.81
CA TYR A 262 3.60 -6.01 13.01
C TYR A 262 3.98 -6.08 11.53
N LEU A 263 3.00 -6.38 10.68
CA LEU A 263 3.13 -6.17 9.24
C LEU A 263 2.39 -4.89 8.86
N PRO A 264 3.12 -3.82 8.50
CA PRO A 264 2.55 -2.60 7.96
C PRO A 264 2.06 -2.82 6.52
N GLY A 265 1.18 -1.94 6.03
CA GLY A 265 0.76 -1.99 4.64
C GLY A 265 1.91 -1.80 3.67
N HIS A 266 2.85 -0.94 3.99
CA HIS A 266 4.07 -0.67 3.20
C HIS A 266 5.32 -0.69 4.07
N GLY A 267 6.47 -0.99 3.45
CA GLY A 267 7.76 -1.03 4.14
C GLY A 267 8.12 -2.42 4.66
N THR A 268 8.83 -2.48 5.77
CA THR A 268 9.37 -3.73 6.33
C THR A 268 8.55 -4.22 7.53
N THR A 269 8.63 -5.52 7.81
CA THR A 269 8.08 -6.10 9.05
C THR A 269 8.72 -5.44 10.28
N LEU A 270 7.91 -5.08 11.26
CA LEU A 270 8.34 -4.43 12.49
C LEU A 270 8.37 -5.44 13.64
N THR A 271 9.36 -5.29 14.53
CA THR A 271 9.52 -6.09 15.76
C THR A 271 9.56 -5.23 17.02
N ASP A 272 9.21 -3.95 16.87
CA ASP A 272 9.09 -2.97 17.95
C ASP A 272 8.03 -1.91 17.59
N ASP A 273 7.76 -1.00 18.52
CA ASP A 273 6.72 0.02 18.38
C ASP A 273 7.26 1.37 17.88
N VAL A 274 8.53 1.45 17.48
CA VAL A 274 9.20 2.74 17.13
C VAL A 274 8.46 3.48 16.02
N LEU A 275 8.03 2.79 14.98
CA LEU A 275 7.26 3.44 13.89
C LEU A 275 5.90 3.91 14.38
N ILE A 276 5.20 3.14 15.22
CA ILE A 276 3.88 3.49 15.76
C ILE A 276 4.01 4.72 16.68
N ASP A 277 5.08 4.80 17.48
CA ASP A 277 5.38 5.96 18.30
C ASP A 277 5.68 7.19 17.45
N ASN A 278 6.46 7.06 16.38
CA ASN A 278 6.77 8.15 15.45
C ASN A 278 5.51 8.68 14.74
N LEU A 279 4.62 7.78 14.30
CA LEU A 279 3.32 8.15 13.72
C LEU A 279 2.44 8.86 14.76
N SER A 280 2.44 8.38 16.00
CA SER A 280 1.69 9.01 17.10
C SER A 280 2.20 10.42 17.40
N LEU A 281 3.51 10.64 17.36
CA LEU A 281 4.13 11.96 17.48
C LEU A 281 3.76 12.87 16.30
N TYR A 282 3.79 12.35 15.07
CA TYR A 282 3.40 13.08 13.87
C TYR A 282 1.95 13.56 13.97
N PHE A 283 0.99 12.67 14.20
CA PHE A 283 -0.43 13.04 14.27
C PHE A 283 -0.75 13.93 15.46
N THR A 284 -0.05 13.75 16.59
CA THR A 284 -0.17 14.67 17.74
C THR A 284 0.33 16.07 17.37
N SER A 285 1.48 16.18 16.70
CA SER A 285 2.04 17.45 16.27
C SER A 285 1.12 18.13 15.25
N LEU A 286 0.69 17.41 14.23
CA LEU A 286 -0.21 17.91 13.19
C LEU A 286 -1.51 18.46 13.79
N THR A 287 -2.25 17.63 14.52
CA THR A 287 -3.58 18.00 15.03
C THR A 287 -3.51 19.11 16.09
N SER A 288 -2.50 19.10 16.96
CA SER A 288 -2.36 20.14 17.99
C SER A 288 -1.97 21.49 17.41
N GLN A 289 -1.07 21.55 16.42
CA GLN A 289 -0.69 22.79 15.74
C GLN A 289 -1.86 23.35 14.93
N VAL A 290 -2.53 22.51 14.13
CA VAL A 290 -3.71 22.92 13.34
C VAL A 290 -4.79 23.49 14.27
N ARG A 291 -5.14 22.81 15.36
CA ARG A 291 -6.11 23.30 16.36
C ARG A 291 -5.70 24.66 16.93
N SER A 292 -4.46 24.79 17.39
CA SER A 292 -3.96 26.04 17.97
C SER A 292 -4.03 27.22 16.99
N MET A 293 -3.76 26.96 15.71
CA MET A 293 -3.80 27.99 14.67
C MET A 293 -5.23 28.35 14.28
N LEU A 294 -6.15 27.37 14.22
CA LEU A 294 -7.59 27.62 14.04
C LEU A 294 -8.17 28.45 15.19
N ASP A 295 -7.83 28.10 16.43
CA ASP A 295 -8.26 28.86 17.62
C ASP A 295 -7.72 30.30 17.62
N ALA A 296 -6.56 30.54 16.99
CA ALA A 296 -6.00 31.87 16.75
C ALA A 296 -6.63 32.60 15.55
N GLY A 297 -7.59 32.00 14.85
CA GLY A 297 -8.31 32.57 13.72
C GLY A 297 -7.54 32.56 12.40
N LYS A 298 -6.53 31.71 12.25
CA LYS A 298 -5.80 31.56 10.99
C LYS A 298 -6.64 30.83 9.94
N THR A 299 -6.44 31.22 8.69
CA THR A 299 -7.01 30.55 7.52
C THR A 299 -6.20 29.26 7.19
N ALA A 300 -6.76 28.36 6.38
CA ALA A 300 -6.08 27.15 5.92
C ALA A 300 -4.73 27.48 5.22
N ASP A 301 -4.69 28.51 4.37
CA ASP A 301 -3.48 28.94 3.68
C ASP A 301 -2.39 29.45 4.68
N GLU A 302 -2.79 30.17 5.72
CA GLU A 302 -1.87 30.63 6.78
C GLU A 302 -1.38 29.45 7.63
N ILE A 303 -2.23 28.45 7.90
CA ILE A 303 -1.84 27.23 8.62
C ILE A 303 -0.81 26.44 7.78
N LYS A 304 -1.07 26.23 6.48
CA LYS A 304 -0.13 25.55 5.58
C LYS A 304 1.22 26.24 5.49
N ALA A 305 1.24 27.58 5.56
CA ALA A 305 2.47 28.36 5.50
C ALA A 305 3.28 28.35 6.81
N ASP A 306 2.61 28.23 7.96
CA ASP A 306 3.21 28.46 9.28
C ASP A 306 3.43 27.19 10.12
N ILE A 307 2.84 26.05 9.73
CA ILE A 307 2.98 24.78 10.46
C ILE A 307 4.41 24.23 10.36
N ASP A 308 4.94 23.74 11.46
CA ASP A 308 6.26 23.10 11.49
C ASP A 308 6.15 21.59 11.79
N LEU A 309 6.34 20.78 10.76
CA LEU A 309 6.38 19.31 10.82
C LEU A 309 7.80 18.76 10.57
N SER A 310 8.83 19.59 10.68
CA SER A 310 10.22 19.22 10.41
C SER A 310 10.73 18.06 11.28
N GLN A 311 10.33 18.01 12.55
CA GLN A 311 10.66 16.92 13.45
C GLN A 311 10.01 15.61 13.00
N SER A 312 8.73 15.64 12.64
CA SER A 312 8.00 14.47 12.13
C SER A 312 8.60 13.96 10.83
N ARG A 313 8.96 14.87 9.92
CA ARG A 313 9.68 14.55 8.69
C ARG A 313 11.00 13.84 8.95
N ALA A 314 11.78 14.31 9.90
CA ALA A 314 13.05 13.68 10.28
C ALA A 314 12.85 12.28 10.89
N LEU A 315 11.82 12.09 11.71
CA LEU A 315 11.50 10.80 12.34
C LEU A 315 10.98 9.75 11.36
N LEU A 316 10.11 10.16 10.41
CA LEU A 316 9.46 9.22 9.47
C LEU A 316 10.26 9.00 8.20
N ALA A 317 10.83 10.05 7.62
CA ALA A 317 11.54 9.98 6.34
C ALA A 317 13.06 9.85 6.47
N GLY A 318 13.64 10.20 7.62
CA GLY A 318 15.08 10.12 7.86
C GLY A 318 15.90 10.75 6.73
N ASP A 319 16.92 10.02 6.25
CA ASP A 319 17.80 10.42 5.15
C ASP A 319 17.35 9.86 3.77
N ASP A 320 16.21 9.13 3.69
CA ASP A 320 15.69 8.59 2.43
C ASP A 320 15.03 9.71 1.62
N GLU A 321 15.69 10.11 0.51
CA GLU A 321 15.17 11.18 -0.37
C GLU A 321 13.80 10.86 -1.00
N THR A 322 13.46 9.59 -1.19
CA THR A 322 12.14 9.19 -1.71
C THR A 322 11.08 9.37 -0.65
N ALA A 323 11.32 8.90 0.56
CA ALA A 323 10.46 9.09 1.71
C ALA A 323 10.25 10.57 2.03
N GLN A 324 11.32 11.38 1.97
CA GLN A 324 11.24 12.85 2.16
C GLN A 324 10.32 13.51 1.12
N ARG A 325 10.43 13.14 -0.16
CA ARG A 325 9.54 13.67 -1.21
C ARG A 325 8.08 13.25 -1.03
N PHE A 326 7.85 12.03 -0.55
CA PHE A 326 6.49 11.56 -0.22
C PHE A 326 5.90 12.36 0.93
N PHE A 327 6.66 12.51 2.02
CA PHE A 327 6.24 13.30 3.18
C PHE A 327 5.90 14.74 2.79
N ASP A 328 6.82 15.40 2.08
CA ASP A 328 6.65 16.79 1.63
C ASP A 328 5.44 16.94 0.68
N GLY A 329 5.20 15.96 -0.19
CA GLY A 329 4.09 15.96 -1.14
C GLY A 329 2.72 15.71 -0.50
N ALA A 330 2.65 14.98 0.63
CA ALA A 330 1.41 14.66 1.34
C ALA A 330 1.04 15.69 2.42
N GLN A 331 1.94 16.64 2.73
CA GLN A 331 1.77 17.55 3.87
C GLN A 331 0.56 18.47 3.76
N GLU A 332 0.31 19.06 2.60
CA GLU A 332 -0.84 19.96 2.41
C GLU A 332 -2.16 19.23 2.62
N GLU A 333 -2.26 18.01 2.08
CA GLU A 333 -3.43 17.16 2.19
C GLU A 333 -3.68 16.72 3.64
N ALA A 334 -2.60 16.41 4.39
CA ALA A 334 -2.67 16.09 5.82
C ALA A 334 -3.22 17.25 6.65
N ILE A 335 -2.81 18.48 6.34
CA ILE A 335 -3.30 19.68 7.01
C ILE A 335 -4.77 19.91 6.70
N ASP A 336 -5.18 19.75 5.42
CA ASP A 336 -6.57 19.90 5.01
C ASP A 336 -7.47 18.89 5.72
N GLN A 337 -7.06 17.63 5.82
CA GLN A 337 -7.80 16.60 6.55
C GLN A 337 -7.90 16.91 8.06
N ALA A 338 -6.81 17.37 8.67
CA ALA A 338 -6.83 17.76 10.08
C ALA A 338 -7.77 18.97 10.33
N ILE A 339 -7.84 19.92 9.41
CA ILE A 339 -8.78 21.06 9.47
C ILE A 339 -10.22 20.55 9.34
N ASN A 340 -10.51 19.72 8.31
CA ASN A 340 -11.84 19.18 8.06
C ASN A 340 -12.39 18.40 9.25
N GLU A 341 -11.56 17.51 9.83
CA GLU A 341 -11.95 16.72 11.00
C GLU A 341 -12.23 17.60 12.22
N LEU A 342 -11.42 18.66 12.44
CA LEU A 342 -11.61 19.57 13.57
C LEU A 342 -12.83 20.49 13.40
N ASP A 343 -13.23 20.79 12.17
CA ASP A 343 -14.43 21.59 11.84
C ASP A 343 -15.71 20.73 11.79
N GLY A 344 -15.60 19.40 11.94
CA GLY A 344 -16.73 18.46 11.87
C GLY A 344 -17.30 18.31 10.47
N ASN A 345 -16.49 18.46 9.45
CA ASN A 345 -16.84 18.32 8.02
C ASN A 345 -16.42 16.92 7.51
N ASP A 346 -16.82 15.85 8.21
CA ASP A 346 -16.51 14.45 7.87
C ASP A 346 -17.28 13.90 6.64
#